data_2f5ad8e2919576f7f5e1ceadb1f4298f
#
_entry.id   2f5ad8e2919576f7f5e1ceadb1f4298f
#
_cell.length_a   1.000
_cell.length_b   1.000
_cell.length_c   1.000
_cell.angle_alpha   90.00
_cell.angle_beta   90.00
_cell.angle_gamma   90.00
#
_symmetry.space_group_name_H-M   'P 1'
#
loop_
_entity.id
_entity.type
_entity.pdbx_description
1 polymer ?
#
loop_
_entity_poly.entity_id
_entity_poly.type
_entity_poly.pdbx_seq_one_letter_code
_entity_poly.pdbx_strand_id
1 'polypeptide(L)'
;MNKKILGIGNAIVDVFAIVDEEFLIKRNFIKGSMKLINKIEFEELKNNIKIEKVVAGGSVANTMAGIAHLQGKSSFIGKINSDNFGKLYKKSLQDINVNFSYLEKNEDLSTGASLILITPDSERTMCTYLGISSHLSANDINENNITDHELIFLEGYLWDKGISEIMFKHLINIAKKNRIKIAMSLSDIFCVTRHKQDFYNLLKNDLDILIGNENEINELTNKKNLLDSINELRQFNKLIIITRSDKGSMAIANNEVISCDSVKVDKILDLTGAGDLFAAGFLKEYLDKSEIKKCLETGSMLASKIIVKIGARLN
;
A
#
# COMPACT_ATOMS: atom_id res chain seq x y z
N MET A 1 0.84 -25.76 8.20
CA MET A 1 1.63 -25.25 7.07
C MET A 1 1.75 -23.74 7.26
N ASN A 2 2.96 -23.18 7.16
CA ASN A 2 3.14 -21.73 7.29
C ASN A 2 2.63 -21.06 6.01
N LYS A 3 1.51 -20.38 6.12
CA LYS A 3 0.85 -19.69 5.03
C LYS A 3 1.64 -18.48 4.56
N LYS A 4 1.73 -18.30 3.25
CA LYS A 4 2.52 -17.24 2.62
C LYS A 4 1.62 -16.22 1.95
N ILE A 5 1.99 -14.95 2.04
CA ILE A 5 1.35 -13.85 1.31
C ILE A 5 2.35 -13.24 0.32
N LEU A 6 1.87 -12.92 -0.87
CA LEU A 6 2.62 -12.21 -1.89
C LEU A 6 2.07 -10.80 -2.03
N GLY A 7 2.90 -9.80 -1.77
CA GLY A 7 2.61 -8.41 -2.12
C GLY A 7 3.11 -8.09 -3.53
N ILE A 8 2.30 -7.38 -4.31
CA ILE A 8 2.71 -6.81 -5.59
C ILE A 8 2.39 -5.32 -5.58
N GLY A 9 3.40 -4.49 -5.74
CA GLY A 9 3.25 -3.03 -5.60
C GLY A 9 4.41 -2.24 -6.19
N ASN A 10 4.30 -0.93 -6.12
CA ASN A 10 5.35 -0.02 -6.55
C ASN A 10 6.54 -0.07 -5.56
N ALA A 11 7.72 -0.38 -6.08
CA ALA A 11 8.95 -0.33 -5.32
C ALA A 11 9.47 1.11 -5.26
N ILE A 12 9.13 1.82 -4.19
CA ILE A 12 9.43 3.26 -4.01
C ILE A 12 10.37 3.45 -2.82
N VAL A 13 11.40 4.28 -3.01
CA VAL A 13 12.30 4.72 -1.94
C VAL A 13 11.82 6.07 -1.41
N ASP A 14 11.61 6.18 -0.10
CA ASP A 14 11.22 7.43 0.55
C ASP A 14 12.45 8.24 0.93
N VAL A 15 12.51 9.48 0.43
CA VAL A 15 13.60 10.44 0.65
C VAL A 15 13.04 11.60 1.46
N PHE A 16 13.41 11.68 2.73
CA PHE A 16 12.90 12.68 3.68
C PHE A 16 13.73 13.95 3.66
N ALA A 17 13.06 15.10 3.63
CA ALA A 17 13.66 16.41 3.74
C ALA A 17 12.77 17.35 4.56
N ILE A 18 13.40 18.22 5.35
CA ILE A 18 12.69 19.31 6.05
C ILE A 18 12.72 20.54 5.14
N VAL A 19 11.57 21.13 4.92
CA VAL A 19 11.40 22.34 4.10
C VAL A 19 10.52 23.36 4.83
N ASP A 20 10.64 24.63 4.50
CA ASP A 20 9.70 25.65 4.95
C ASP A 20 8.43 25.68 4.07
N GLU A 21 7.40 26.38 4.54
CA GLU A 21 6.15 26.53 3.77
C GLU A 21 6.35 27.31 2.47
N GLU A 22 7.29 28.26 2.45
CA GLU A 22 7.59 29.05 1.26
C GLU A 22 8.12 28.18 0.12
N PHE A 23 8.87 27.13 0.45
CA PHE A 23 9.34 26.14 -0.52
C PHE A 23 8.18 25.47 -1.27
N LEU A 24 7.11 25.10 -0.55
CA LEU A 24 5.90 24.48 -1.14
C LEU A 24 5.12 25.49 -1.99
N ILE A 25 4.92 26.71 -1.46
CA ILE A 25 4.18 27.78 -2.13
C ILE A 25 4.85 28.16 -3.46
N LYS A 26 6.17 28.36 -3.47
CA LYS A 26 6.94 28.72 -4.69
C LYS A 26 6.81 27.67 -5.80
N ARG A 27 6.49 26.41 -5.44
CA ARG A 27 6.36 25.30 -6.39
C ARG A 27 4.91 24.89 -6.67
N ASN A 28 3.94 25.63 -6.13
CA ASN A 28 2.52 25.33 -6.21
C ASN A 28 2.19 23.90 -5.75
N PHE A 29 2.83 23.45 -4.67
CA PHE A 29 2.50 22.19 -4.03
C PHE A 29 1.38 22.37 -3.01
N ILE A 30 0.36 21.51 -3.11
CA ILE A 30 -0.70 21.48 -2.10
C ILE A 30 -0.15 20.73 -0.88
N LYS A 31 -0.03 21.45 0.22
CA LYS A 31 0.44 20.90 1.50
C LYS A 31 -0.41 19.70 1.91
N GLY A 32 0.22 18.64 2.39
CA GLY A 32 -0.48 17.44 2.83
C GLY A 32 -0.92 16.50 1.70
N SER A 33 -0.62 16.81 0.43
CA SER A 33 -1.02 15.99 -0.71
C SER A 33 0.11 15.16 -1.30
N MET A 34 -0.25 14.20 -2.16
CA MET A 34 0.69 13.47 -3.01
C MET A 34 0.55 13.96 -4.45
N LYS A 35 1.68 14.31 -5.07
CA LYS A 35 1.79 14.69 -6.48
C LYS A 35 2.73 13.74 -7.21
N LEU A 36 2.28 13.20 -8.34
CA LEU A 36 3.17 12.51 -9.27
C LEU A 36 4.01 13.52 -10.04
N ILE A 37 5.32 13.29 -10.09
CA ILE A 37 6.30 14.13 -10.79
C ILE A 37 7.10 13.29 -11.77
N ASN A 38 7.72 13.96 -12.77
CA ASN A 38 8.63 13.30 -13.70
C ASN A 38 10.07 13.26 -13.18
N LYS A 39 10.98 12.62 -13.94
CA LYS A 39 12.39 12.48 -13.57
C LYS A 39 13.10 13.82 -13.44
N ILE A 40 12.82 14.78 -14.32
CA ILE A 40 13.47 16.09 -14.33
C ILE A 40 13.06 16.86 -13.07
N GLU A 41 11.76 16.92 -12.77
CA GLU A 41 11.22 17.54 -11.56
C GLU A 41 11.80 16.89 -10.29
N PHE A 42 11.91 15.54 -10.28
CA PHE A 42 12.48 14.82 -9.13
C PHE A 42 13.94 15.21 -8.87
N GLU A 43 14.79 15.21 -9.90
CA GLU A 43 16.20 15.54 -9.75
C GLU A 43 16.39 17.03 -9.40
N GLU A 44 15.58 17.92 -9.99
CA GLU A 44 15.60 19.34 -9.63
C GLU A 44 15.25 19.55 -8.16
N LEU A 45 14.14 18.97 -7.69
CA LEU A 45 13.73 19.07 -6.30
C LEU A 45 14.78 18.50 -5.36
N LYS A 46 15.29 17.30 -5.65
CA LYS A 46 16.30 16.60 -4.86
C LYS A 46 17.57 17.42 -4.68
N ASN A 47 17.99 18.14 -5.72
CA ASN A 47 19.18 19.00 -5.68
C ASN A 47 18.97 20.32 -4.90
N ASN A 48 17.73 20.70 -4.63
CA ASN A 48 17.36 21.92 -3.91
C ASN A 48 16.92 21.69 -2.45
N ILE A 49 17.06 20.49 -1.93
CA ILE A 49 16.68 20.11 -0.56
C ILE A 49 17.86 19.43 0.16
N LYS A 50 17.88 19.57 1.47
CA LYS A 50 18.79 18.78 2.30
C LYS A 50 18.11 17.46 2.67
N ILE A 51 18.68 16.37 2.18
CA ILE A 51 18.18 15.03 2.49
C ILE A 51 18.57 14.66 3.92
N GLU A 52 17.58 14.34 4.75
CA GLU A 52 17.77 13.93 6.14
C GLU A 52 17.82 12.42 6.30
N LYS A 53 17.02 11.67 5.49
CA LYS A 53 16.93 10.21 5.59
C LYS A 53 16.47 9.61 4.28
N VAL A 54 16.95 8.40 3.97
CA VAL A 54 16.52 7.61 2.82
C VAL A 54 16.17 6.22 3.32
N VAL A 55 14.95 5.74 3.02
CA VAL A 55 14.48 4.42 3.44
C VAL A 55 13.66 3.76 2.34
N ALA A 56 13.58 2.44 2.33
CA ALA A 56 12.66 1.75 1.45
C ALA A 56 11.21 1.95 1.95
N GLY A 57 10.34 2.41 1.05
CA GLY A 57 8.92 2.64 1.24
C GLY A 57 8.07 1.73 0.37
N GLY A 58 6.95 2.27 -0.15
CA GLY A 58 5.96 1.56 -0.94
C GLY A 58 4.90 0.87 -0.07
N SER A 59 3.61 1.15 -0.34
CA SER A 59 2.49 0.74 0.52
C SER A 59 2.46 -0.78 0.74
N VAL A 60 2.38 -1.58 -0.33
CA VAL A 60 2.37 -3.04 -0.19
C VAL A 60 3.67 -3.57 0.43
N ALA A 61 4.83 -2.99 0.12
CA ALA A 61 6.08 -3.43 0.73
C ALA A 61 6.12 -3.16 2.25
N ASN A 62 5.53 -2.05 2.71
CA ASN A 62 5.36 -1.76 4.14
C ASN A 62 4.42 -2.79 4.80
N THR A 63 3.35 -3.17 4.11
CA THR A 63 2.45 -4.24 4.58
C THR A 63 3.20 -5.57 4.69
N MET A 64 4.01 -5.94 3.69
CA MET A 64 4.83 -7.17 3.75
C MET A 64 5.86 -7.12 4.88
N ALA A 65 6.47 -5.96 5.12
CA ALA A 65 7.36 -5.73 6.26
C ALA A 65 6.63 -5.89 7.60
N GLY A 66 5.41 -5.37 7.72
CA GLY A 66 4.56 -5.53 8.91
C GLY A 66 4.19 -7.00 9.18
N ILE A 67 3.92 -7.78 8.13
CA ILE A 67 3.67 -9.23 8.24
C ILE A 67 4.91 -9.96 8.72
N ALA A 68 6.09 -9.63 8.16
CA ALA A 68 7.36 -10.21 8.59
C ALA A 68 7.67 -9.86 10.06
N HIS A 69 7.39 -8.62 10.51
CA HIS A 69 7.50 -8.21 11.91
C HIS A 69 6.63 -9.06 12.85
N LEU A 70 5.47 -9.52 12.39
CA LEU A 70 4.60 -10.48 13.09
C LEU A 70 5.03 -11.95 12.88
N GLN A 71 6.25 -12.19 12.40
CA GLN A 71 6.78 -13.52 12.09
C GLN A 71 5.96 -14.31 11.05
N GLY A 72 5.17 -13.61 10.23
CA GLY A 72 4.50 -14.16 9.06
C GLY A 72 5.47 -14.32 7.87
N LYS A 73 5.14 -15.22 6.94
CA LYS A 73 5.93 -15.38 5.71
C LYS A 73 5.36 -14.49 4.63
N SER A 74 6.17 -13.54 4.18
CA SER A 74 5.80 -12.59 3.13
C SER A 74 6.83 -12.56 2.00
N SER A 75 6.33 -12.31 0.80
CA SER A 75 7.12 -12.09 -0.42
C SER A 75 6.67 -10.78 -1.06
N PHE A 76 7.54 -10.14 -1.82
CA PHE A 76 7.22 -8.92 -2.54
C PHE A 76 7.75 -8.99 -3.97
N ILE A 77 6.91 -8.57 -4.92
CA ILE A 77 7.27 -8.32 -6.32
C ILE A 77 7.04 -6.83 -6.58
N GLY A 78 8.09 -6.15 -7.02
CA GLY A 78 8.08 -4.77 -7.45
C GLY A 78 9.31 -4.48 -8.27
N LYS A 79 9.21 -3.63 -9.28
CA LYS A 79 10.29 -3.40 -10.23
C LYS A 79 11.26 -2.33 -9.72
N ILE A 80 12.55 -2.66 -9.69
CA ILE A 80 13.66 -1.77 -9.34
C ILE A 80 14.75 -1.80 -10.40
N ASN A 81 15.57 -0.75 -10.47
CA ASN A 81 16.80 -0.74 -11.27
C ASN A 81 18.00 -1.23 -10.41
N SER A 82 19.12 -1.56 -11.03
CA SER A 82 20.37 -1.91 -10.36
C SER A 82 21.12 -0.71 -9.76
N ASP A 83 20.47 0.46 -9.67
CA ASP A 83 21.01 1.70 -9.08
C ASP A 83 21.10 1.63 -7.53
N ASN A 84 21.59 2.71 -6.91
CA ASN A 84 21.77 2.78 -5.45
C ASN A 84 20.46 2.64 -4.69
N PHE A 85 19.35 3.20 -5.20
CA PHE A 85 18.03 3.08 -4.58
C PHE A 85 17.50 1.65 -4.68
N GLY A 86 17.69 0.99 -5.82
CA GLY A 86 17.29 -0.40 -6.00
C GLY A 86 18.06 -1.35 -5.09
N LYS A 87 19.38 -1.15 -4.94
CA LYS A 87 20.22 -1.94 -4.02
C LYS A 87 19.77 -1.74 -2.56
N LEU A 88 19.51 -0.48 -2.15
CA LEU A 88 18.99 -0.15 -0.83
C LEU A 88 17.64 -0.83 -0.60
N TYR A 89 16.72 -0.72 -1.58
CA TYR A 89 15.38 -1.30 -1.51
C TYR A 89 15.42 -2.82 -1.30
N LYS A 90 16.14 -3.52 -2.17
CA LYS A 90 16.30 -4.98 -2.11
C LYS A 90 16.87 -5.43 -0.76
N LYS A 91 18.00 -4.80 -0.36
CA LYS A 91 18.64 -5.10 0.91
C LYS A 91 17.69 -4.90 2.10
N SER A 92 16.95 -3.80 2.11
CA SER A 92 16.02 -3.46 3.20
C SER A 92 14.92 -4.51 3.41
N LEU A 93 14.42 -5.14 2.33
CA LEU A 93 13.43 -6.22 2.41
C LEU A 93 14.07 -7.53 2.85
N GLN A 94 15.27 -7.84 2.35
CA GLN A 94 16.01 -9.05 2.73
C GLN A 94 16.41 -9.04 4.20
N ASP A 95 16.85 -7.91 4.74
CA ASP A 95 17.27 -7.74 6.14
C ASP A 95 16.14 -8.03 7.14
N ILE A 96 14.87 -7.91 6.71
CA ILE A 96 13.68 -8.22 7.51
C ILE A 96 12.96 -9.51 7.09
N ASN A 97 13.64 -10.39 6.34
CA ASN A 97 13.13 -11.67 5.86
C ASN A 97 11.87 -11.60 4.97
N VAL A 98 11.67 -10.49 4.24
CA VAL A 98 10.71 -10.44 3.13
C VAL A 98 11.39 -10.95 1.87
N ASN A 99 10.84 -12.00 1.27
CA ASN A 99 11.40 -12.55 0.04
C ASN A 99 11.13 -11.60 -1.14
N PHE A 100 12.19 -11.03 -1.71
CA PHE A 100 12.10 -10.15 -2.86
C PHE A 100 12.35 -10.93 -4.15
N SER A 101 11.30 -11.09 -4.98
CA SER A 101 11.30 -12.02 -6.11
C SER A 101 11.60 -11.38 -7.47
N TYR A 102 11.97 -10.12 -7.53
CA TYR A 102 12.34 -9.42 -8.76
C TYR A 102 13.87 -9.42 -8.95
N LEU A 103 14.32 -9.74 -10.16
CA LEU A 103 15.74 -9.63 -10.54
C LEU A 103 15.97 -8.25 -11.15
N GLU A 104 16.71 -7.41 -10.45
CA GLU A 104 17.08 -6.08 -10.92
C GLU A 104 17.93 -6.15 -12.20
N LYS A 105 17.62 -5.26 -13.14
CA LYS A 105 18.35 -5.09 -14.39
C LYS A 105 18.82 -3.64 -14.50
N ASN A 106 19.84 -3.41 -15.31
CA ASN A 106 20.23 -2.06 -15.70
C ASN A 106 19.31 -1.63 -16.85
N GLU A 107 18.38 -0.73 -16.54
CA GLU A 107 17.40 -0.19 -17.50
C GLU A 107 17.48 1.36 -17.51
N ASP A 108 16.84 2.00 -18.49
CA ASP A 108 16.95 3.46 -18.67
C ASP A 108 16.31 4.28 -17.55
N LEU A 109 15.26 3.72 -16.90
CA LEU A 109 14.56 4.39 -15.80
C LEU A 109 15.17 3.98 -14.46
N SER A 110 15.48 4.98 -13.63
CA SER A 110 15.91 4.73 -12.25
C SER A 110 14.81 4.12 -11.39
N THR A 111 15.20 3.53 -10.27
CA THR A 111 14.29 3.08 -9.22
C THR A 111 13.37 4.23 -8.78
N GLY A 112 12.10 3.93 -8.54
CA GLY A 112 11.11 4.90 -8.09
C GLY A 112 11.45 5.48 -6.71
N ALA A 113 11.14 6.76 -6.53
CA ALA A 113 11.38 7.45 -5.26
C ALA A 113 10.31 8.51 -4.98
N SER A 114 10.03 8.74 -3.70
CA SER A 114 9.15 9.80 -3.22
C SER A 114 9.92 10.75 -2.33
N LEU A 115 9.91 12.05 -2.67
CA LEU A 115 10.39 13.11 -1.80
C LEU A 115 9.31 13.41 -0.77
N ILE A 116 9.60 13.12 0.49
CA ILE A 116 8.72 13.39 1.63
C ILE A 116 9.16 14.74 2.23
N LEU A 117 8.47 15.79 1.84
CA LEU A 117 8.75 17.16 2.25
C LEU A 117 7.99 17.45 3.55
N ILE A 118 8.71 17.65 4.65
CA ILE A 118 8.15 17.85 5.99
C ILE A 118 8.25 19.33 6.34
N THR A 119 7.11 19.97 6.62
CA THR A 119 7.05 21.35 7.12
C THR A 119 7.15 21.41 8.65
N PRO A 120 7.46 22.60 9.26
CA PRO A 120 7.68 22.74 10.71
C PRO A 120 6.51 22.29 11.59
N ASP A 121 5.28 22.29 11.08
CA ASP A 121 4.08 21.73 11.73
C ASP A 121 3.94 20.21 11.60
N SER A 122 4.97 19.55 11.07
CA SER A 122 5.03 18.11 10.84
C SER A 122 4.09 17.58 9.73
N GLU A 123 3.50 18.47 8.93
CA GLU A 123 2.72 18.07 7.75
C GLU A 123 3.65 17.59 6.63
N ARG A 124 3.16 16.65 5.83
CA ARG A 124 3.96 15.98 4.78
C ARG A 124 3.35 16.17 3.43
N THR A 125 4.17 16.65 2.51
CA THR A 125 3.83 16.75 1.10
C THR A 125 4.72 15.79 0.32
N MET A 126 4.12 14.92 -0.47
CA MET A 126 4.83 13.86 -1.19
C MET A 126 4.93 14.22 -2.68
N CYS A 127 6.15 14.16 -3.21
CA CYS A 127 6.42 14.31 -4.64
C CYS A 127 7.02 13.01 -5.15
N THR A 128 6.20 12.20 -5.84
CA THR A 128 6.54 10.82 -6.20
C THR A 128 6.90 10.69 -7.68
N TYR A 129 8.13 10.27 -7.92
CA TYR A 129 8.60 9.78 -9.21
C TYR A 129 8.53 8.25 -9.22
N LEU A 130 7.61 7.68 -9.99
CA LEU A 130 7.42 6.23 -10.03
C LEU A 130 8.60 5.48 -10.66
N GLY A 131 9.36 6.13 -11.55
CA GLY A 131 10.51 5.51 -12.21
C GLY A 131 10.14 4.18 -12.86
N ILE A 132 11.05 3.22 -12.74
CA ILE A 132 10.87 1.89 -13.33
C ILE A 132 9.74 1.09 -12.65
N SER A 133 9.30 1.44 -11.43
CA SER A 133 8.24 0.71 -10.74
C SER A 133 6.93 0.71 -11.55
N SER A 134 6.65 1.79 -12.28
CA SER A 134 5.48 1.91 -13.17
C SER A 134 5.56 1.05 -14.44
N HIS A 135 6.65 0.33 -14.64
CA HIS A 135 6.88 -0.56 -15.80
C HIS A 135 6.85 -2.04 -15.42
N LEU A 136 6.31 -2.37 -14.25
CA LEU A 136 6.06 -3.76 -13.89
C LEU A 136 5.06 -4.37 -14.90
N SER A 137 5.36 -5.53 -15.44
CA SER A 137 4.61 -6.15 -16.53
C SER A 137 4.36 -7.63 -16.29
N ALA A 138 3.53 -8.25 -17.11
CA ALA A 138 3.29 -9.69 -17.07
C ALA A 138 4.59 -10.51 -17.23
N ASN A 139 5.56 -10.00 -17.98
CA ASN A 139 6.86 -10.66 -18.18
C ASN A 139 7.76 -10.66 -16.93
N ASP A 140 7.48 -9.77 -15.98
CA ASP A 140 8.20 -9.70 -14.71
C ASP A 140 7.58 -10.63 -13.65
N ILE A 141 6.42 -11.23 -13.96
CA ILE A 141 5.66 -12.10 -13.08
C ILE A 141 5.84 -13.56 -13.51
N ASN A 142 6.63 -14.31 -12.75
CA ASN A 142 6.79 -15.74 -12.96
C ASN A 142 5.74 -16.52 -12.15
N GLU A 143 4.95 -17.37 -12.81
CA GLU A 143 3.91 -18.21 -12.16
C GLU A 143 4.48 -18.99 -10.97
N ASN A 144 5.71 -19.51 -11.08
CA ASN A 144 6.34 -20.26 -9.99
C ASN A 144 6.57 -19.41 -8.72
N ASN A 145 6.71 -18.09 -8.86
CA ASN A 145 6.86 -17.19 -7.71
C ASN A 145 5.52 -16.88 -7.04
N ILE A 146 4.39 -17.25 -7.65
CA ILE A 146 3.03 -16.97 -7.19
C ILE A 146 2.41 -18.20 -6.54
N THR A 147 2.57 -19.37 -7.14
CA THR A 147 1.81 -20.60 -6.78
C THR A 147 2.06 -21.12 -5.37
N ASP A 148 3.14 -20.69 -4.74
CA ASP A 148 3.51 -21.02 -3.35
C ASP A 148 2.77 -20.18 -2.29
N HIS A 149 1.89 -19.25 -2.71
CA HIS A 149 1.20 -18.31 -1.85
C HIS A 149 -0.29 -18.61 -1.75
N GLU A 150 -0.90 -18.26 -0.61
CA GLU A 150 -2.33 -18.44 -0.37
C GLU A 150 -3.14 -17.18 -0.65
N LEU A 151 -2.45 -16.02 -0.66
CA LEU A 151 -3.05 -14.72 -0.90
C LEU A 151 -2.08 -13.81 -1.65
N ILE A 152 -2.61 -13.07 -2.63
CA ILE A 152 -1.94 -11.97 -3.31
C ILE A 152 -2.54 -10.66 -2.80
N PHE A 153 -1.68 -9.72 -2.40
CA PHE A 153 -2.09 -8.39 -1.96
C PHE A 153 -1.60 -7.31 -2.92
N LEU A 154 -2.51 -6.48 -3.41
CA LEU A 154 -2.30 -5.44 -4.42
C LEU A 154 -2.56 -4.05 -3.83
N GLU A 155 -2.01 -3.01 -4.46
CA GLU A 155 -2.31 -1.61 -4.17
C GLU A 155 -2.97 -0.91 -5.35
N GLY A 156 -3.89 0.01 -5.08
CA GLY A 156 -4.56 0.82 -6.09
C GLY A 156 -3.59 1.66 -6.91
N TYR A 157 -2.50 2.14 -6.33
CA TYR A 157 -1.45 2.90 -7.02
C TYR A 157 -0.85 2.21 -8.24
N LEU A 158 -1.00 0.90 -8.36
CA LEU A 158 -0.58 0.16 -9.55
C LEU A 158 -1.34 0.60 -10.81
N TRP A 159 -2.54 1.20 -10.67
CA TRP A 159 -3.33 1.73 -11.78
C TRP A 159 -2.87 3.10 -12.27
N ASP A 160 -2.08 3.85 -11.52
CA ASP A 160 -1.74 5.25 -11.84
C ASP A 160 -0.87 5.41 -13.08
N LYS A 161 0.01 4.48 -13.39
CA LYS A 161 0.75 4.45 -14.67
C LYS A 161 1.31 3.07 -14.99
N GLY A 162 1.05 2.61 -16.20
CA GLY A 162 1.87 1.61 -16.87
C GLY A 162 1.55 0.17 -16.60
N ILE A 163 0.86 -0.18 -15.54
CA ILE A 163 0.45 -1.56 -15.37
C ILE A 163 -0.73 -1.82 -16.27
N SER A 164 -0.48 -2.58 -17.31
CA SER A 164 -1.49 -2.88 -18.31
C SER A 164 -2.57 -3.78 -17.74
N GLU A 165 -3.80 -3.58 -18.20
CA GLU A 165 -4.90 -4.53 -18.05
C GLU A 165 -4.47 -5.98 -18.32
N ILE A 166 -3.48 -6.17 -19.21
CA ILE A 166 -2.87 -7.47 -19.54
C ILE A 166 -2.20 -8.09 -18.32
N MET A 167 -1.43 -7.31 -17.54
CA MET A 167 -0.76 -7.83 -16.34
C MET A 167 -1.76 -8.29 -15.29
N PHE A 168 -2.81 -7.48 -15.04
CA PHE A 168 -3.84 -7.85 -14.08
C PHE A 168 -4.61 -9.08 -14.50
N LYS A 169 -5.01 -9.16 -15.78
CA LYS A 169 -5.66 -10.37 -16.32
C LYS A 169 -4.76 -11.60 -16.18
N HIS A 170 -3.47 -11.46 -16.45
CA HIS A 170 -2.50 -12.55 -16.27
C HIS A 170 -2.44 -13.01 -14.81
N LEU A 171 -2.30 -12.07 -13.88
CA LEU A 171 -2.24 -12.34 -12.44
C LEU A 171 -3.53 -12.98 -11.91
N ILE A 172 -4.69 -12.44 -12.28
CA ILE A 172 -6.00 -12.98 -11.90
C ILE A 172 -6.18 -14.41 -12.42
N ASN A 173 -5.76 -14.68 -13.65
CA ASN A 173 -5.84 -16.03 -14.23
C ASN A 173 -4.98 -17.03 -13.45
N ILE A 174 -3.73 -16.66 -13.09
CA ILE A 174 -2.86 -17.50 -12.25
C ILE A 174 -3.51 -17.73 -10.89
N ALA A 175 -4.02 -16.68 -10.25
CA ALA A 175 -4.64 -16.78 -8.94
C ALA A 175 -5.86 -17.70 -8.95
N LYS A 176 -6.76 -17.53 -9.91
CA LYS A 176 -7.97 -18.38 -10.06
C LYS A 176 -7.62 -19.84 -10.32
N LYS A 177 -6.69 -20.11 -11.26
CA LYS A 177 -6.21 -21.46 -11.58
C LYS A 177 -5.66 -22.20 -10.36
N ASN A 178 -4.95 -21.48 -9.49
CA ASN A 178 -4.28 -22.04 -8.32
C ASN A 178 -5.06 -21.84 -7.00
N ARG A 179 -6.30 -21.32 -7.04
CA ARG A 179 -7.15 -21.03 -5.87
C ARG A 179 -6.50 -20.10 -4.86
N ILE A 180 -5.71 -19.14 -5.33
CA ILE A 180 -5.07 -18.13 -4.53
C ILE A 180 -6.04 -16.95 -4.37
N LYS A 181 -6.24 -16.47 -3.17
CA LYS A 181 -7.11 -15.32 -2.91
C LYS A 181 -6.45 -14.01 -3.37
N ILE A 182 -7.26 -13.04 -3.77
CA ILE A 182 -6.80 -11.71 -4.17
C ILE A 182 -7.37 -10.68 -3.20
N ALA A 183 -6.48 -9.94 -2.55
CA ALA A 183 -6.79 -8.78 -1.72
C ALA A 183 -6.24 -7.51 -2.38
N MET A 184 -6.92 -6.39 -2.18
CA MET A 184 -6.50 -5.09 -2.70
C MET A 184 -6.73 -3.99 -1.68
N SER A 185 -5.76 -3.07 -1.54
CA SER A 185 -5.94 -1.77 -0.89
C SER A 185 -6.35 -0.72 -1.92
N LEU A 186 -7.31 0.13 -1.57
CA LEU A 186 -7.73 1.26 -2.41
C LEU A 186 -6.67 2.36 -2.49
N SER A 187 -5.73 2.39 -1.55
CA SER A 187 -4.54 3.25 -1.46
C SER A 187 -4.79 4.68 -1.06
N ASP A 188 -5.45 5.50 -1.87
CA ASP A 188 -5.91 6.85 -1.50
C ASP A 188 -7.14 7.29 -2.31
N ILE A 189 -7.78 8.36 -1.84
CA ILE A 189 -9.03 8.88 -2.45
C ILE A 189 -8.81 9.37 -3.90
N PHE A 190 -7.64 9.96 -4.20
CA PHE A 190 -7.35 10.46 -5.55
C PHE A 190 -7.16 9.30 -6.53
N CYS A 191 -6.55 8.20 -6.07
CA CYS A 191 -6.43 6.97 -6.83
C CYS A 191 -7.81 6.38 -7.12
N VAL A 192 -8.67 6.29 -6.10
CA VAL A 192 -10.05 5.80 -6.27
C VAL A 192 -10.83 6.67 -7.25
N THR A 193 -10.73 8.00 -7.14
CA THR A 193 -11.43 8.92 -8.05
C THR A 193 -11.03 8.71 -9.52
N ARG A 194 -9.74 8.48 -9.78
CA ARG A 194 -9.23 8.24 -11.14
C ARG A 194 -9.64 6.89 -11.71
N HIS A 195 -9.71 5.86 -10.87
CA HIS A 195 -9.86 4.45 -11.29
C HIS A 195 -11.13 3.77 -10.74
N LYS A 196 -12.11 4.57 -10.33
CA LYS A 196 -13.34 4.12 -9.67
C LYS A 196 -14.01 2.93 -10.36
N GLN A 197 -14.24 3.05 -11.66
CA GLN A 197 -14.94 2.02 -12.43
C GLN A 197 -14.16 0.70 -12.47
N ASP A 198 -12.85 0.78 -12.61
CA ASP A 198 -11.98 -0.40 -12.64
C ASP A 198 -11.97 -1.10 -11.29
N PHE A 199 -11.82 -0.34 -10.19
CA PHE A 199 -11.83 -0.89 -8.83
C PHE A 199 -13.18 -1.52 -8.47
N TYR A 200 -14.28 -0.88 -8.90
CA TYR A 200 -15.62 -1.43 -8.69
C TYR A 200 -15.82 -2.74 -9.47
N ASN A 201 -15.35 -2.81 -10.71
CA ASN A 201 -15.39 -4.02 -11.53
C ASN A 201 -14.53 -5.14 -10.95
N LEU A 202 -13.32 -4.83 -10.45
CA LEU A 202 -12.45 -5.78 -9.78
C LEU A 202 -13.10 -6.34 -8.51
N LEU A 203 -13.67 -5.46 -7.67
CA LEU A 203 -14.38 -5.88 -6.47
C LEU A 203 -15.50 -6.88 -6.81
N LYS A 204 -16.29 -6.57 -7.83
CA LYS A 204 -17.40 -7.40 -8.25
C LYS A 204 -16.97 -8.79 -8.74
N ASN A 205 -15.90 -8.88 -9.52
CA ASN A 205 -15.59 -10.05 -10.33
C ASN A 205 -14.39 -10.88 -9.83
N ASP A 206 -13.40 -10.22 -9.21
CA ASP A 206 -12.07 -10.80 -9.09
C ASP A 206 -11.49 -10.77 -7.68
N LEU A 207 -11.80 -9.75 -6.86
CA LEU A 207 -11.29 -9.66 -5.51
C LEU A 207 -12.05 -10.58 -4.54
N ASP A 208 -11.32 -11.10 -3.56
CA ASP A 208 -11.87 -11.76 -2.37
C ASP A 208 -11.95 -10.78 -1.20
N ILE A 209 -10.98 -9.85 -1.11
CA ILE A 209 -10.81 -8.91 0.00
C ILE A 209 -10.55 -7.52 -0.55
N LEU A 210 -11.27 -6.52 -0.03
CA LEU A 210 -11.01 -5.10 -0.29
C LEU A 210 -10.68 -4.40 1.03
N ILE A 211 -9.65 -3.56 1.03
CA ILE A 211 -9.27 -2.72 2.18
C ILE A 211 -9.27 -1.25 1.74
N GLY A 212 -9.92 -0.41 2.52
CA GLY A 212 -9.92 1.03 2.27
C GLY A 212 -10.33 1.80 3.52
N ASN A 213 -10.14 3.12 3.53
CA ASN A 213 -10.70 3.97 4.56
C ASN A 213 -12.13 4.43 4.22
N GLU A 214 -12.82 5.03 5.19
CA GLU A 214 -14.21 5.49 5.03
C GLU A 214 -14.40 6.41 3.81
N ASN A 215 -13.45 7.32 3.55
CA ASN A 215 -13.54 8.25 2.42
C ASN A 215 -13.32 7.53 1.06
N GLU A 216 -12.36 6.63 1.00
CA GLU A 216 -12.10 5.81 -0.20
C GLU A 216 -13.29 4.92 -0.54
N ILE A 217 -13.92 4.31 0.46
CA ILE A 217 -15.11 3.47 0.29
C ILE A 217 -16.30 4.30 -0.19
N ASN A 218 -16.52 5.48 0.40
CA ASN A 218 -17.58 6.38 -0.05
C ASN A 218 -17.36 6.87 -1.48
N GLU A 219 -16.11 7.18 -1.85
CA GLU A 219 -15.74 7.55 -3.21
C GLU A 219 -15.96 6.40 -4.20
N LEU A 220 -15.53 5.18 -3.85
CA LEU A 220 -15.70 3.98 -4.68
C LEU A 220 -17.19 3.72 -5.01
N THR A 221 -18.04 3.82 -4.01
CA THR A 221 -19.49 3.57 -4.14
C THR A 221 -20.28 4.79 -4.62
N ASN A 222 -19.63 5.95 -4.73
CA ASN A 222 -20.27 7.22 -5.04
C ASN A 222 -21.40 7.58 -4.04
N LYS A 223 -21.21 7.29 -2.75
CA LYS A 223 -22.15 7.59 -1.68
C LYS A 223 -21.65 8.73 -0.79
N LYS A 224 -22.60 9.45 -0.19
CA LYS A 224 -22.30 10.58 0.71
C LYS A 224 -21.99 10.16 2.15
N ASN A 225 -22.37 8.95 2.54
CA ASN A 225 -22.16 8.44 3.89
C ASN A 225 -21.87 6.94 3.89
N LEU A 226 -21.22 6.49 4.95
CA LEU A 226 -20.75 5.13 5.07
C LEU A 226 -21.88 4.08 5.13
N LEU A 227 -23.04 4.43 5.71
CA LEU A 227 -24.14 3.49 5.81
C LEU A 227 -24.66 3.07 4.44
N ASP A 228 -24.83 4.03 3.54
CA ASP A 228 -25.26 3.77 2.16
C ASP A 228 -24.21 2.94 1.40
N SER A 229 -22.92 3.23 1.62
CA SER A 229 -21.82 2.44 1.06
C SER A 229 -21.86 1.00 1.55
N ILE A 230 -22.04 0.77 2.84
CA ILE A 230 -22.14 -0.56 3.43
C ILE A 230 -23.32 -1.32 2.84
N ASN A 231 -24.49 -0.69 2.72
CA ASN A 231 -25.68 -1.32 2.16
C ASN A 231 -25.49 -1.77 0.71
N GLU A 232 -24.75 -0.97 -0.09
CA GLU A 232 -24.40 -1.37 -1.45
C GLU A 232 -23.38 -2.50 -1.47
N LEU A 233 -22.34 -2.40 -0.65
CA LEU A 233 -21.21 -3.35 -0.69
C LEU A 233 -21.58 -4.75 -0.17
N ARG A 234 -22.57 -4.86 0.70
CA ARG A 234 -23.08 -6.17 1.19
C ARG A 234 -23.50 -7.11 0.08
N GLN A 235 -24.02 -6.60 -1.04
CA GLN A 235 -24.48 -7.42 -2.16
C GLN A 235 -23.38 -8.25 -2.85
N PHE A 236 -22.09 -7.87 -2.69
CA PHE A 236 -20.99 -8.54 -3.38
C PHE A 236 -20.54 -9.85 -2.68
N ASN A 237 -20.97 -10.11 -1.46
CA ASN A 237 -20.55 -11.26 -0.66
C ASN A 237 -19.01 -11.40 -0.62
N LYS A 238 -18.31 -10.27 -0.43
CA LYS A 238 -16.85 -10.16 -0.32
C LYS A 238 -16.48 -9.75 1.10
N LEU A 239 -15.22 -9.98 1.47
CA LEU A 239 -14.68 -9.43 2.71
C LEU A 239 -14.18 -8.00 2.47
N ILE A 240 -14.88 -7.02 3.06
CA ILE A 240 -14.55 -5.61 2.89
C ILE A 240 -14.17 -5.01 4.23
N ILE A 241 -12.98 -4.45 4.31
CA ILE A 241 -12.41 -3.88 5.53
C ILE A 241 -12.36 -2.36 5.39
N ILE A 242 -12.89 -1.65 6.38
CA ILE A 242 -13.01 -0.20 6.38
C ILE A 242 -12.33 0.36 7.62
N THR A 243 -11.25 1.12 7.42
CA THR A 243 -10.60 1.87 8.51
C THR A 243 -11.24 3.23 8.67
N ARG A 244 -11.35 3.73 9.93
CA ARG A 244 -12.11 4.92 10.27
C ARG A 244 -11.36 5.84 11.24
N SER A 245 -10.04 5.84 11.17
CA SER A 245 -9.15 6.64 12.03
C SER A 245 -9.45 6.39 13.53
N ASP A 246 -9.74 7.42 14.28
CA ASP A 246 -10.09 7.39 15.71
C ASP A 246 -11.41 6.67 16.03
N LYS A 247 -12.27 6.48 15.02
CA LYS A 247 -13.52 5.70 15.13
C LYS A 247 -13.31 4.19 14.98
N GLY A 248 -12.05 3.73 14.90
CA GLY A 248 -11.70 2.33 14.79
C GLY A 248 -11.80 1.76 13.38
N SER A 249 -12.28 0.53 13.27
CA SER A 249 -12.38 -0.18 12.00
C SER A 249 -13.60 -1.11 11.96
N MET A 250 -13.97 -1.53 10.76
CA MET A 250 -15.05 -2.51 10.59
C MET A 250 -14.77 -3.42 9.40
N ALA A 251 -15.44 -4.56 9.39
CA ALA A 251 -15.47 -5.49 8.28
C ALA A 251 -16.91 -5.84 7.90
N ILE A 252 -17.17 -5.91 6.59
CA ILE A 252 -18.37 -6.53 6.03
C ILE A 252 -17.99 -7.96 5.68
N ALA A 253 -18.59 -8.93 6.32
CA ALA A 253 -18.35 -10.36 6.10
C ALA A 253 -19.68 -11.13 6.21
N ASN A 254 -20.01 -11.97 5.22
CA ASN A 254 -21.25 -12.77 5.22
C ASN A 254 -22.52 -11.94 5.53
N ASN A 255 -22.64 -10.77 4.94
CA ASN A 255 -23.72 -9.81 5.17
C ASN A 255 -23.78 -9.17 6.59
N GLU A 256 -22.86 -9.48 7.46
CA GLU A 256 -22.75 -8.89 8.80
C GLU A 256 -21.70 -7.77 8.81
N VAL A 257 -21.84 -6.83 9.75
CA VAL A 257 -20.85 -5.79 10.03
C VAL A 257 -20.26 -6.06 11.39
N ILE A 258 -18.96 -6.32 11.40
CA ILE A 258 -18.17 -6.55 12.62
C ILE A 258 -17.32 -5.29 12.84
N SER A 259 -17.42 -4.69 14.02
CA SER A 259 -16.69 -3.45 14.36
C SER A 259 -15.65 -3.69 15.44
N CYS A 260 -14.61 -2.86 15.41
CA CYS A 260 -13.55 -2.81 16.39
C CYS A 260 -13.22 -1.35 16.70
N ASP A 261 -13.11 -1.02 17.98
CA ASP A 261 -12.72 0.32 18.42
C ASP A 261 -11.26 0.61 18.08
N SER A 262 -10.91 1.89 18.00
CA SER A 262 -9.52 2.32 17.81
C SER A 262 -8.69 2.05 19.08
N VAL A 263 -7.40 1.81 18.88
CA VAL A 263 -6.44 1.80 19.99
C VAL A 263 -6.01 3.23 20.29
N LYS A 264 -6.27 3.68 21.51
CA LYS A 264 -5.89 5.03 21.96
C LYS A 264 -4.36 5.16 22.05
N VAL A 265 -3.85 6.29 21.58
CA VAL A 265 -2.45 6.68 21.71
C VAL A 265 -2.36 8.07 22.31
N ASP A 266 -1.31 8.33 23.09
CA ASP A 266 -1.15 9.63 23.77
C ASP A 266 -0.78 10.74 22.80
N LYS A 267 0.05 10.41 21.78
CA LYS A 267 0.53 11.38 20.79
C LYS A 267 0.74 10.71 19.44
N ILE A 268 0.21 11.31 18.40
CA ILE A 268 0.49 10.94 17.02
C ILE A 268 1.70 11.74 16.54
N LEU A 269 2.70 11.04 15.98
CA LEU A 269 3.89 11.66 15.39
C LEU A 269 3.82 11.61 13.86
N ASP A 270 3.30 10.52 13.29
CA ASP A 270 3.32 10.27 11.85
C ASP A 270 2.23 9.27 11.44
N LEU A 271 1.35 9.66 10.53
CA LEU A 271 0.30 8.77 10.02
C LEU A 271 0.77 7.88 8.86
N THR A 272 2.01 8.06 8.37
CA THR A 272 2.54 7.28 7.24
C THR A 272 2.60 5.81 7.60
N GLY A 273 2.04 4.97 6.74
CA GLY A 273 2.03 3.52 6.93
C GLY A 273 0.96 3.00 7.91
N ALA A 274 0.10 3.85 8.48
CA ALA A 274 -0.98 3.39 9.37
C ALA A 274 -1.89 2.38 8.67
N GLY A 275 -2.32 2.68 7.45
CA GLY A 275 -3.12 1.77 6.62
C GLY A 275 -2.35 0.49 6.23
N ASP A 276 -1.05 0.64 5.90
CA ASP A 276 -0.19 -0.50 5.53
C ASP A 276 -0.03 -1.47 6.71
N LEU A 277 0.23 -0.94 7.90
CA LEU A 277 0.41 -1.75 9.11
C LEU A 277 -0.92 -2.33 9.61
N PHE A 278 -2.03 -1.59 9.45
CA PHE A 278 -3.35 -2.15 9.68
C PHE A 278 -3.61 -3.36 8.77
N ALA A 279 -3.37 -3.21 7.46
CA ALA A 279 -3.50 -4.30 6.49
C ALA A 279 -2.59 -5.48 6.84
N ALA A 280 -1.36 -5.23 7.29
CA ALA A 280 -0.43 -6.28 7.72
C ALA A 280 -0.97 -7.11 8.87
N GLY A 281 -1.45 -6.46 9.93
CA GLY A 281 -2.03 -7.13 11.09
C GLY A 281 -3.28 -7.92 10.74
N PHE A 282 -4.18 -7.30 9.97
CA PHE A 282 -5.41 -7.94 9.52
C PHE A 282 -5.14 -9.18 8.67
N LEU A 283 -4.34 -9.04 7.59
CA LEU A 283 -4.10 -10.12 6.64
C LEU A 283 -3.31 -11.29 7.26
N LYS A 284 -2.38 -11.00 8.18
CA LYS A 284 -1.65 -12.04 8.91
C LYS A 284 -2.60 -12.92 9.74
N GLU A 285 -3.45 -12.30 10.57
CA GLU A 285 -4.44 -13.03 11.37
C GLU A 285 -5.48 -13.76 10.49
N TYR A 286 -5.92 -13.12 9.40
CA TYR A 286 -6.83 -13.74 8.44
C TYR A 286 -6.24 -15.03 7.83
N LEU A 287 -4.96 -15.01 7.45
CA LEU A 287 -4.27 -16.21 6.97
C LEU A 287 -4.15 -17.29 8.06
N ASP A 288 -4.00 -16.91 9.31
CA ASP A 288 -3.98 -17.85 10.44
C ASP A 288 -5.37 -18.40 10.81
N LYS A 289 -6.41 -17.98 10.06
CA LYS A 289 -7.82 -18.35 10.28
C LYS A 289 -8.40 -17.86 11.61
N SER A 290 -7.88 -16.75 12.13
CA SER A 290 -8.47 -16.07 13.27
C SER A 290 -9.87 -15.53 12.93
N GLU A 291 -10.70 -15.29 13.94
CA GLU A 291 -11.97 -14.60 13.78
C GLU A 291 -11.76 -13.18 13.24
N ILE A 292 -12.70 -12.67 12.45
CA ILE A 292 -12.60 -11.33 11.81
C ILE A 292 -12.41 -10.23 12.86
N LYS A 293 -13.06 -10.35 14.02
CA LYS A 293 -12.87 -9.42 15.13
C LYS A 293 -11.40 -9.34 15.55
N LYS A 294 -10.74 -10.50 15.71
CA LYS A 294 -9.31 -10.58 16.05
C LYS A 294 -8.43 -9.99 14.95
N CYS A 295 -8.77 -10.20 13.68
CA CYS A 295 -8.05 -9.59 12.57
C CYS A 295 -8.10 -8.05 12.64
N LEU A 296 -9.28 -7.46 12.90
CA LEU A 296 -9.45 -6.02 13.07
C LEU A 296 -8.65 -5.48 14.28
N GLU A 297 -8.67 -6.19 15.40
CA GLU A 297 -7.93 -5.82 16.63
C GLU A 297 -6.42 -5.81 16.38
N THR A 298 -5.88 -6.83 15.73
CA THR A 298 -4.44 -6.91 15.41
C THR A 298 -4.04 -5.83 14.40
N GLY A 299 -4.88 -5.54 13.39
CA GLY A 299 -4.69 -4.44 12.47
C GLY A 299 -4.64 -3.09 13.18
N SER A 300 -5.62 -2.80 14.04
CA SER A 300 -5.69 -1.57 14.84
C SER A 300 -4.49 -1.41 15.78
N MET A 301 -4.04 -2.51 16.39
CA MET A 301 -2.85 -2.52 17.24
C MET A 301 -1.57 -2.17 16.47
N LEU A 302 -1.37 -2.74 15.26
CA LEU A 302 -0.18 -2.40 14.46
C LEU A 302 -0.24 -0.95 13.97
N ALA A 303 -1.40 -0.48 13.53
CA ALA A 303 -1.59 0.91 13.14
C ALA A 303 -1.26 1.86 14.31
N SER A 304 -1.69 1.57 15.53
CA SER A 304 -1.38 2.39 16.71
C SER A 304 0.11 2.42 17.04
N LYS A 305 0.84 1.32 16.80
CA LYS A 305 2.29 1.24 17.05
C LYS A 305 3.10 2.06 16.06
N ILE A 306 2.64 2.20 14.82
CA ILE A 306 3.40 2.95 13.81
C ILE A 306 3.17 4.45 13.92
N ILE A 307 1.96 4.90 14.21
CA ILE A 307 1.64 6.34 14.23
C ILE A 307 2.32 7.13 15.38
N VAL A 308 2.93 6.45 16.33
CA VAL A 308 3.76 7.05 17.40
C VAL A 308 5.25 7.06 17.04
N LYS A 309 5.61 6.75 15.80
CA LYS A 309 6.98 6.74 15.26
C LYS A 309 7.02 7.50 13.94
N ILE A 310 8.23 7.86 13.49
CA ILE A 310 8.45 8.47 12.17
C ILE A 310 8.80 7.38 11.16
N GLY A 311 8.04 7.31 10.05
CA GLY A 311 8.22 6.35 8.97
C GLY A 311 7.17 5.24 9.00
N ALA A 312 7.16 4.43 7.92
CA ALA A 312 6.09 3.47 7.64
C ALA A 312 6.39 2.02 8.08
N ARG A 313 7.53 1.74 8.72
CA ARG A 313 7.93 0.39 9.13
C ARG A 313 8.26 0.31 10.61
N LEU A 314 7.81 -0.77 11.26
CA LEU A 314 8.22 -1.14 12.61
C LEU A 314 9.60 -1.83 12.52
N ASN A 315 10.60 -1.21 13.14
CA ASN A 315 11.94 -1.81 13.27
C ASN A 315 11.95 -2.83 14.39
#